data_6d56dea20b3d1ec65481a03111e7cfce
#
_entry.id   6d56dea20b3d1ec65481a03111e7cfce
#
_cell.length_a   1.000
_cell.length_b   1.000
_cell.length_c   1.000
_cell.angle_alpha   90.00
_cell.angle_beta   90.00
_cell.angle_gamma   90.00
#
_symmetry.space_group_name_H-M   'P 1'
#
loop_
_entity.id
_entity.type
_entity.pdbx_description
1 polymer ?
#
loop_
_entity_poly.entity_id
_entity_poly.type
_entity_poly.pdbx_seq_one_letter_code
_entity_poly.pdbx_strand_id
1 'polypeptide(L)'
;VRGLTGDALGIDGYTATGVTVTVRAKHVIAAGGAINTPALLLRSRVPDPHGRIGLRTFIHPVNLTIAEMPEKVDPYYGAPQSIASDYFQWRDGATGPMGYKLEVPPMFPGISSGVFNALGDDLRRQMAALPHTNAMLALLRDGFVPESPGGRVRIADDGSPVLDYDVSDYVWDGVRRAYLSMAEAQFAAGAKRVRPAHLDGQDYTSWTQAREAIGQLPLKKFRALLFTAHLMGGCGMSDDPKRGVVNSAGRHHQLENLSVFDGSVFPTSIGANPQLSVFALTAQNVSALSRSIKP
;
A
#
# COMPACT_ATOMS: atom_id res chain seq x y z
N VAL A 1 -23.28 -5.67 18.15
CA VAL A 1 -23.88 -4.82 17.12
C VAL A 1 -25.29 -5.34 16.87
N ARG A 2 -26.31 -4.65 17.34
CA ARG A 2 -27.68 -4.93 16.93
C ARG A 2 -27.86 -4.31 15.54
N GLY A 3 -27.62 -5.13 14.52
CA GLY A 3 -27.90 -4.75 13.14
C GLY A 3 -26.93 -3.73 12.56
N LEU A 4 -25.80 -4.16 12.03
CA LEU A 4 -25.23 -3.50 10.87
C LEU A 4 -26.22 -3.79 9.73
N THR A 5 -27.15 -2.88 9.47
CA THR A 5 -27.89 -2.88 8.23
C THR A 5 -26.94 -2.35 7.16
N GLY A 6 -26.28 -3.26 6.46
CA GLY A 6 -25.62 -2.92 5.22
C GLY A 6 -26.57 -3.33 4.11
N ASP A 7 -26.86 -2.42 3.20
CA ASP A 7 -27.24 -2.85 1.87
C ASP A 7 -26.11 -3.74 1.38
N ALA A 8 -26.40 -4.98 1.06
CA ALA A 8 -25.43 -5.87 0.44
C ALA A 8 -25.18 -5.32 -0.97
N LEU A 9 -24.27 -4.36 -1.07
CA LEU A 9 -23.68 -4.00 -2.36
C LEU A 9 -22.91 -5.24 -2.81
N GLY A 10 -23.36 -5.83 -3.91
CA GLY A 10 -22.61 -6.88 -4.57
C GLY A 10 -21.18 -6.43 -4.82
N ILE A 11 -20.25 -7.38 -4.89
CA ILE A 11 -18.81 -7.15 -5.12
C ILE A 11 -18.55 -6.24 -6.35
N ASP A 12 -19.50 -6.07 -7.22
CA ASP A 12 -19.41 -5.34 -8.48
C ASP A 12 -20.03 -3.92 -8.44
N GLY A 13 -20.45 -3.44 -7.26
CA GLY A 13 -21.13 -2.14 -7.15
C GLY A 13 -22.54 -2.10 -7.79
N TYR A 14 -23.02 -3.20 -8.30
CA TYR A 14 -24.38 -3.32 -8.79
C TYR A 14 -25.29 -3.76 -7.64
N THR A 15 -26.20 -2.90 -7.24
CA THR A 15 -27.34 -3.30 -6.44
C THR A 15 -28.19 -4.23 -7.31
N ALA A 16 -27.93 -5.51 -7.24
CA ALA A 16 -28.89 -6.47 -7.75
C ALA A 16 -30.16 -6.28 -6.92
N THR A 17 -31.15 -5.60 -7.46
CA THR A 17 -32.54 -5.63 -7.03
C THR A 17 -32.95 -4.92 -5.73
N GLY A 18 -32.13 -4.22 -5.01
CA GLY A 18 -32.54 -3.45 -3.81
C GLY A 18 -33.16 -4.30 -2.68
N VAL A 19 -32.78 -5.57 -2.57
CA VAL A 19 -33.26 -6.45 -1.50
C VAL A 19 -32.42 -6.21 -0.26
N THR A 20 -33.03 -5.70 0.81
CA THR A 20 -32.38 -5.59 2.13
C THR A 20 -32.26 -6.97 2.76
N VAL A 21 -31.02 -7.40 3.05
CA VAL A 21 -30.74 -8.62 3.81
C VAL A 21 -30.33 -8.26 5.23
N THR A 22 -31.05 -8.77 6.22
CA THR A 22 -30.72 -8.60 7.64
C THR A 22 -30.18 -9.90 8.21
N VAL A 23 -28.92 -9.87 8.69
CA VAL A 23 -28.31 -11.00 9.39
C VAL A 23 -28.12 -10.63 10.86
N ARG A 24 -28.60 -11.48 11.77
CA ARG A 24 -28.38 -11.36 13.22
C ARG A 24 -27.32 -12.35 13.65
N ALA A 25 -26.27 -11.88 14.31
CA ALA A 25 -25.18 -12.71 14.77
C ALA A 25 -24.81 -12.40 16.23
N LYS A 26 -24.29 -13.39 16.95
CA LYS A 26 -23.71 -13.18 18.30
C LYS A 26 -22.50 -12.26 18.25
N HIS A 27 -21.70 -12.34 17.20
CA HIS A 27 -20.52 -11.53 16.96
C HIS A 27 -20.37 -11.17 15.49
N VAL A 28 -19.91 -9.97 15.20
CA VAL A 28 -19.64 -9.46 13.83
C VAL A 28 -18.15 -9.25 13.68
N ILE A 29 -17.59 -9.72 12.58
CA ILE A 29 -16.20 -9.49 12.21
C ILE A 29 -16.16 -8.65 10.94
N ALA A 30 -15.56 -7.47 11.00
CA ALA A 30 -15.24 -6.65 9.84
C ALA A 30 -13.87 -7.06 9.29
N ALA A 31 -13.81 -7.40 8.00
CA ALA A 31 -12.61 -7.87 7.32
C ALA A 31 -12.55 -7.37 5.87
N GLY A 32 -12.89 -6.10 5.64
CA GLY A 32 -12.92 -5.45 4.34
C GLY A 32 -11.60 -4.76 3.94
N GLY A 33 -10.57 -4.82 4.78
CA GLY A 33 -9.26 -4.17 4.54
C GLY A 33 -9.26 -2.67 4.88
N ALA A 34 -8.11 -2.03 4.69
CA ALA A 34 -7.80 -0.69 5.19
C ALA A 34 -8.65 0.46 4.60
N ILE A 35 -9.41 0.21 3.55
CA ILE A 35 -10.34 1.18 2.97
C ILE A 35 -11.79 0.83 3.34
N ASN A 36 -12.19 -0.42 3.06
CA ASN A 36 -13.62 -0.77 3.18
C ASN A 36 -14.05 -1.02 4.64
N THR A 37 -13.16 -1.50 5.51
CA THR A 37 -13.51 -1.69 6.94
C THR A 37 -13.77 -0.36 7.63
N PRO A 38 -12.88 0.65 7.63
CA PRO A 38 -13.21 1.95 8.21
C PRO A 38 -14.42 2.60 7.50
N ALA A 39 -14.56 2.45 6.18
CA ALA A 39 -15.72 2.97 5.46
C ALA A 39 -17.03 2.30 5.92
N LEU A 40 -17.03 0.99 6.13
CA LEU A 40 -18.18 0.26 6.68
C LEU A 40 -18.56 0.78 8.06
N LEU A 41 -17.58 0.95 8.95
CA LEU A 41 -17.81 1.45 10.31
C LEU A 41 -18.35 2.89 10.30
N LEU A 42 -17.80 3.76 9.44
CA LEU A 42 -18.28 5.13 9.25
C LEU A 42 -19.72 5.17 8.74
N ARG A 43 -20.05 4.41 7.67
CA ARG A 43 -21.42 4.31 7.14
C ARG A 43 -22.41 3.77 8.19
N SER A 44 -21.95 2.83 9.00
CA SER A 44 -22.73 2.23 10.10
C SER A 44 -22.87 3.13 11.31
N ARG A 45 -22.23 4.31 11.34
CA ARG A 45 -22.19 5.24 12.46
C ARG A 45 -21.81 4.53 13.77
N VAL A 46 -20.82 3.67 13.70
CA VAL A 46 -20.30 2.96 14.86
C VAL A 46 -19.75 3.98 15.86
N PRO A 47 -19.96 3.82 17.19
CA PRO A 47 -19.44 4.76 18.18
C PRO A 47 -17.93 4.98 18.04
N ASP A 48 -17.53 6.24 17.87
CA ASP A 48 -16.14 6.67 17.75
C ASP A 48 -15.92 7.98 18.53
N PRO A 49 -15.92 7.92 19.87
CA PRO A 49 -15.87 9.11 20.72
C PRO A 49 -14.57 9.91 20.56
N HIS A 50 -13.57 9.34 19.94
CA HIS A 50 -12.25 9.95 19.76
C HIS A 50 -11.92 10.24 18.29
N GLY A 51 -12.84 10.01 17.36
CA GLY A 51 -12.69 10.28 15.92
C GLY A 51 -11.53 9.50 15.28
N ARG A 52 -11.34 8.23 15.67
CA ARG A 52 -10.20 7.42 15.23
C ARG A 52 -10.47 6.62 13.97
N ILE A 53 -11.74 6.32 13.65
CA ILE A 53 -12.09 5.54 12.46
C ILE A 53 -11.68 6.29 11.20
N GLY A 54 -10.96 5.61 10.33
CA GLY A 54 -10.42 6.13 9.08
C GLY A 54 -9.09 6.88 9.20
N LEU A 55 -8.67 7.29 10.41
CA LEU A 55 -7.40 7.98 10.61
C LEU A 55 -6.22 7.02 10.55
N ARG A 56 -5.06 7.58 10.14
CA ARG A 56 -3.81 6.83 10.02
C ARG A 56 -3.95 5.62 9.10
N THR A 57 -4.53 5.86 7.93
CA THR A 57 -4.53 4.90 6.82
C THR A 57 -3.25 5.10 6.03
N PHE A 58 -2.46 4.04 5.88
CA PHE A 58 -1.15 4.04 5.24
C PHE A 58 -1.22 3.33 3.91
N ILE A 59 -0.52 3.86 2.92
CA ILE A 59 -0.51 3.29 1.58
C ILE A 59 0.72 2.43 1.32
N HIS A 60 1.76 2.48 2.19
CA HIS A 60 3.03 1.82 1.94
C HIS A 60 3.52 2.15 0.52
N PRO A 61 3.86 3.44 0.25
CA PRO A 61 4.02 3.92 -1.13
C PRO A 61 5.10 3.15 -1.87
N VAL A 62 4.86 2.87 -3.13
CA VAL A 62 5.81 2.17 -3.99
C VAL A 62 6.15 3.04 -5.18
N ASN A 63 7.44 3.21 -5.45
CA ASN A 63 7.96 3.77 -6.69
C ASN A 63 8.85 2.74 -7.40
N LEU A 64 9.17 2.97 -8.67
CA LEU A 64 9.97 2.02 -9.43
C LEU A 64 10.90 2.70 -10.44
N THR A 65 11.95 1.96 -10.80
CA THR A 65 12.78 2.23 -11.98
C THR A 65 12.76 1.04 -12.93
N ILE A 66 12.91 1.34 -14.21
CA ILE A 66 12.94 0.36 -15.29
C ILE A 66 14.29 0.45 -15.98
N ALA A 67 14.95 -0.68 -16.16
CA ALA A 67 16.25 -0.76 -16.81
C ALA A 67 16.19 -1.68 -18.03
N GLU A 68 16.91 -1.34 -19.09
CA GLU A 68 17.22 -2.26 -20.18
C GLU A 68 18.58 -2.89 -19.94
N MET A 69 18.58 -4.23 -19.87
CA MET A 69 19.77 -5.04 -19.62
C MET A 69 20.36 -5.54 -20.95
N PRO A 70 21.68 -5.78 -21.03
CA PRO A 70 22.30 -6.41 -22.20
C PRO A 70 21.82 -7.85 -22.37
N GLU A 71 21.65 -8.56 -21.26
CA GLU A 71 21.21 -9.95 -21.24
C GLU A 71 19.69 -10.05 -21.23
N LYS A 72 19.17 -11.18 -21.65
CA LYS A 72 17.73 -11.50 -21.57
C LYS A 72 17.33 -11.78 -20.12
N VAL A 73 16.34 -11.07 -19.63
CA VAL A 73 15.83 -11.16 -18.25
C VAL A 73 14.53 -11.95 -18.17
N ASP A 74 13.67 -11.86 -19.19
CA ASP A 74 12.32 -12.46 -19.24
C ASP A 74 11.50 -12.14 -17.97
N PRO A 75 11.22 -10.87 -17.66
CA PRO A 75 10.67 -10.44 -16.36
C PRO A 75 9.24 -10.92 -16.11
N TYR A 76 8.62 -11.59 -17.06
CA TYR A 76 7.29 -12.21 -16.98
C TYR A 76 7.33 -13.72 -16.73
N TYR A 77 8.54 -14.30 -16.55
CA TYR A 77 8.73 -15.74 -16.34
C TYR A 77 9.38 -16.01 -14.98
N GLY A 78 8.96 -17.10 -14.33
CA GLY A 78 9.50 -17.54 -13.05
C GLY A 78 8.71 -17.03 -11.83
N ALA A 79 9.24 -17.28 -10.63
CA ALA A 79 8.61 -16.88 -9.38
C ALA A 79 8.77 -15.36 -9.18
N PRO A 80 7.66 -14.63 -8.93
CA PRO A 80 7.72 -13.20 -8.71
C PRO A 80 8.41 -12.87 -7.38
N GLN A 81 9.08 -11.71 -7.32
CA GLN A 81 9.65 -11.12 -6.09
C GLN A 81 10.55 -12.09 -5.30
N SER A 82 11.27 -12.97 -6.01
CA SER A 82 12.19 -13.95 -5.40
C SER A 82 13.49 -13.34 -4.90
N ILE A 83 13.78 -12.09 -5.27
CA ILE A 83 14.96 -11.32 -4.83
C ILE A 83 14.49 -10.03 -4.20
N ALA A 84 14.99 -9.74 -2.99
CA ALA A 84 14.70 -8.52 -2.26
C ALA A 84 15.93 -8.05 -1.47
N SER A 85 15.97 -6.78 -1.12
CA SER A 85 16.98 -6.21 -0.23
C SER A 85 16.34 -5.35 0.84
N ASP A 86 16.62 -5.69 2.10
CA ASP A 86 16.20 -4.93 3.28
C ASP A 86 17.26 -3.91 3.73
N TYR A 87 18.35 -3.75 2.98
CA TYR A 87 19.49 -2.92 3.35
C TYR A 87 19.11 -1.48 3.72
N PHE A 88 18.18 -0.88 2.98
CA PHE A 88 17.72 0.50 3.22
C PHE A 88 16.53 0.60 4.17
N GLN A 89 15.91 -0.53 4.56
CA GLN A 89 14.64 -0.52 5.29
C GLN A 89 14.77 0.05 6.70
N TRP A 90 15.81 -0.33 7.43
CA TRP A 90 16.04 0.05 8.82
C TRP A 90 17.42 0.65 9.08
N ARG A 91 18.17 0.91 8.02
CA ARG A 91 19.56 1.40 8.10
C ARG A 91 19.70 2.65 8.98
N ASP A 92 18.77 3.57 8.84
CA ASP A 92 18.78 4.85 9.55
C ASP A 92 17.82 4.85 10.77
N GLY A 93 17.45 3.68 11.26
CA GLY A 93 16.53 3.49 12.38
C GLY A 93 15.06 3.73 12.04
N ALA A 94 14.20 3.69 13.07
CA ALA A 94 12.75 3.87 12.89
C ALA A 94 12.34 5.33 12.66
N THR A 95 13.08 6.27 13.23
CA THR A 95 12.79 7.71 13.28
C THR A 95 13.70 8.56 12.39
N GLY A 96 14.66 7.94 11.71
CA GLY A 96 15.53 8.61 10.74
C GLY A 96 14.84 8.87 9.39
N PRO A 97 15.63 9.18 8.34
CA PRO A 97 15.12 9.27 6.98
C PRO A 97 14.28 8.04 6.58
N MET A 98 13.25 8.26 5.76
CA MET A 98 12.31 7.18 5.38
C MET A 98 13.05 5.98 4.77
N GLY A 99 12.96 4.83 5.42
CA GLY A 99 13.51 3.58 4.91
C GLY A 99 12.62 2.98 3.81
N TYR A 100 13.21 2.12 3.00
CA TYR A 100 12.52 1.38 1.96
C TYR A 100 13.16 0.02 1.72
N LYS A 101 12.33 -0.95 1.35
CA LYS A 101 12.73 -2.28 0.90
C LYS A 101 12.77 -2.29 -0.62
N LEU A 102 13.80 -2.91 -1.21
CA LEU A 102 13.88 -3.10 -2.65
C LEU A 102 13.40 -4.50 -3.04
N GLU A 103 12.62 -4.59 -4.12
CA GLU A 103 12.11 -5.84 -4.68
C GLU A 103 12.15 -5.80 -6.22
N VAL A 104 12.11 -6.98 -6.84
CA VAL A 104 12.04 -7.14 -8.30
C VAL A 104 10.66 -7.69 -8.66
N PRO A 105 9.73 -6.86 -9.17
CA PRO A 105 8.39 -7.31 -9.51
C PRO A 105 8.36 -8.08 -10.83
N PRO A 106 7.36 -8.93 -11.06
CA PRO A 106 7.11 -9.47 -12.39
C PRO A 106 6.58 -8.37 -13.31
N MET A 107 7.02 -8.39 -14.58
CA MET A 107 6.64 -7.40 -15.59
C MET A 107 5.81 -8.08 -16.69
N PHE A 108 4.57 -8.44 -16.39
CA PHE A 108 3.65 -8.97 -17.40
C PHE A 108 3.28 -7.89 -18.43
N PRO A 109 3.14 -8.22 -19.72
CA PRO A 109 2.94 -7.25 -20.78
C PRO A 109 1.82 -6.23 -20.53
N GLY A 110 0.66 -6.68 -20.02
CA GLY A 110 -0.46 -5.79 -19.73
C GLY A 110 -0.15 -4.74 -18.64
N ILE A 111 0.49 -5.16 -17.54
CA ILE A 111 0.91 -4.25 -16.46
C ILE A 111 2.04 -3.35 -16.95
N SER A 112 3.01 -3.91 -17.68
CA SER A 112 4.18 -3.18 -18.17
C SER A 112 3.78 -2.01 -19.06
N SER A 113 2.78 -2.17 -19.92
CA SER A 113 2.31 -1.11 -20.81
C SER A 113 1.82 0.13 -20.06
N GLY A 114 1.19 -0.05 -18.90
CA GLY A 114 0.77 1.07 -18.03
C GLY A 114 1.91 1.68 -17.22
N VAL A 115 2.83 0.83 -16.75
CA VAL A 115 3.94 1.26 -15.87
C VAL A 115 5.03 2.01 -16.65
N PHE A 116 5.23 1.69 -17.92
CA PHE A 116 6.21 2.39 -18.78
C PHE A 116 5.89 3.88 -18.95
N ASN A 117 4.64 4.27 -18.72
CA ASN A 117 4.23 5.66 -18.83
C ASN A 117 4.65 6.31 -20.15
N ALA A 118 4.47 5.59 -21.25
CA ALA A 118 4.87 5.93 -22.60
C ALA A 118 3.73 5.73 -23.58
N LEU A 119 3.77 6.42 -24.70
CA LEU A 119 2.76 6.34 -25.75
C LEU A 119 3.42 6.16 -27.14
N GLY A 120 2.65 5.66 -28.10
CA GLY A 120 3.05 5.57 -29.50
C GLY A 120 4.34 4.77 -29.70
N ASP A 121 5.28 5.33 -30.43
CA ASP A 121 6.55 4.66 -30.78
C ASP A 121 7.46 4.43 -29.56
N ASP A 122 7.40 5.28 -28.54
CA ASP A 122 8.15 5.06 -27.31
C ASP A 122 7.62 3.82 -26.58
N LEU A 123 6.31 3.69 -26.40
CA LEU A 123 5.71 2.49 -25.82
C LEU A 123 6.04 1.24 -26.65
N ARG A 124 5.91 1.32 -27.98
CA ARG A 124 6.25 0.21 -28.87
C ARG A 124 7.69 -0.25 -28.67
N ARG A 125 8.64 0.69 -28.59
CA ARG A 125 10.06 0.40 -28.34
C ARG A 125 10.29 -0.28 -26.99
N GLN A 126 9.69 0.23 -25.93
CA GLN A 126 9.81 -0.34 -24.58
C GLN A 126 9.17 -1.73 -24.49
N MET A 127 8.02 -1.93 -25.11
CA MET A 127 7.37 -3.25 -25.16
C MET A 127 8.18 -4.26 -25.97
N ALA A 128 8.84 -3.84 -27.04
CA ALA A 128 9.75 -4.70 -27.80
C ALA A 128 11.01 -5.09 -27.00
N ALA A 129 11.47 -4.21 -26.10
CA ALA A 129 12.60 -4.46 -25.21
C ALA A 129 12.19 -5.23 -23.93
N LEU A 130 10.91 -5.56 -23.73
CA LEU A 130 10.41 -6.21 -22.50
C LEU A 130 11.19 -7.48 -22.12
N PRO A 131 11.63 -8.37 -23.03
CA PRO A 131 12.46 -9.53 -22.66
C PRO A 131 13.79 -9.16 -21.99
N HIS A 132 14.31 -7.96 -22.23
CA HIS A 132 15.54 -7.44 -21.64
C HIS A 132 15.29 -6.46 -20.48
N THR A 133 14.05 -6.31 -20.05
CA THR A 133 13.68 -5.35 -19.02
C THR A 133 13.92 -5.92 -17.63
N ASN A 134 14.59 -5.15 -16.76
CA ASN A 134 14.61 -5.32 -15.34
C ASN A 134 13.81 -4.16 -14.71
N ALA A 135 12.90 -4.46 -13.81
CA ALA A 135 12.26 -3.45 -12.98
C ALA A 135 12.66 -3.66 -11.52
N MET A 136 12.96 -2.57 -10.84
CA MET A 136 13.11 -2.56 -9.38
C MET A 136 12.05 -1.66 -8.79
N LEU A 137 11.43 -2.09 -7.71
CA LEU A 137 10.53 -1.27 -6.92
C LEU A 137 11.08 -1.06 -5.50
N ALA A 138 10.70 0.07 -4.92
CA ALA A 138 10.99 0.40 -3.54
C ALA A 138 9.69 0.59 -2.78
N LEU A 139 9.53 -0.15 -1.68
CA LEU A 139 8.41 -0.07 -0.77
C LEU A 139 8.79 0.84 0.41
N LEU A 140 8.21 2.04 0.43
CA LEU A 140 8.56 3.08 1.39
C LEU A 140 7.78 2.92 2.70
N ARG A 141 8.48 3.01 3.82
CA ARG A 141 7.98 2.75 5.16
C ARG A 141 7.29 3.98 5.75
N ASP A 142 6.00 4.22 5.40
CA ASP A 142 5.22 5.34 5.94
C ASP A 142 4.63 5.06 7.34
N GLY A 143 4.33 6.11 8.09
CA GLY A 143 3.62 6.04 9.37
C GLY A 143 4.48 5.93 10.64
N PHE A 144 5.81 5.96 10.56
CA PHE A 144 6.71 5.77 11.70
C PHE A 144 7.11 7.07 12.41
N VAL A 145 6.92 8.20 11.76
CA VAL A 145 7.26 9.53 12.28
C VAL A 145 6.08 10.49 12.13
N PRO A 146 6.03 11.60 12.89
CA PRO A 146 4.97 12.60 12.77
C PRO A 146 4.85 13.21 11.36
N GLU A 147 5.95 13.33 10.64
CA GLU A 147 6.02 13.87 9.26
C GLU A 147 5.39 12.93 8.22
N SER A 148 5.06 11.70 8.62
CA SER A 148 4.33 10.71 7.81
C SER A 148 3.05 10.27 8.54
N PRO A 149 2.04 11.16 8.67
CA PRO A 149 0.86 10.90 9.49
C PRO A 149 -0.07 9.84 8.90
N GLY A 150 0.11 9.47 7.63
CA GLY A 150 -0.84 8.67 6.87
C GLY A 150 -2.02 9.50 6.37
N GLY A 151 -2.99 8.83 5.76
CA GLY A 151 -4.20 9.43 5.25
C GLY A 151 -5.41 9.20 6.16
N ARG A 152 -6.58 9.59 5.63
CA ARG A 152 -7.88 9.42 6.26
C ARG A 152 -8.89 8.84 5.27
N VAL A 153 -9.53 7.76 5.66
CA VAL A 153 -10.71 7.26 4.94
C VAL A 153 -11.93 8.10 5.35
N ARG A 154 -12.64 8.60 4.35
CA ARG A 154 -13.91 9.32 4.48
C ARG A 154 -14.98 8.67 3.62
N ILE A 155 -16.22 9.06 3.83
CA ILE A 155 -17.35 8.66 2.99
C ILE A 155 -17.75 9.87 2.14
N ALA A 156 -17.83 9.71 0.84
CA ALA A 156 -18.38 10.68 -0.09
C ALA A 156 -19.93 10.73 0.01
N ASP A 157 -20.54 11.74 -0.62
CA ASP A 157 -21.99 11.95 -0.57
C ASP A 157 -22.78 10.78 -1.19
N ASP A 158 -22.18 10.07 -2.13
CA ASP A 158 -22.76 8.86 -2.73
C ASP A 158 -22.55 7.58 -1.89
N GLY A 159 -21.91 7.70 -0.73
CA GLY A 159 -21.59 6.60 0.17
C GLY A 159 -20.31 5.82 -0.19
N SER A 160 -19.60 6.18 -1.25
CA SER A 160 -18.33 5.54 -1.61
C SER A 160 -17.18 5.93 -0.66
N PRO A 161 -16.19 5.03 -0.42
CA PRO A 161 -15.02 5.37 0.36
C PRO A 161 -14.07 6.29 -0.44
N VAL A 162 -13.52 7.28 0.24
CA VAL A 162 -12.45 8.15 -0.28
C VAL A 162 -11.27 8.10 0.66
N LEU A 163 -10.10 7.79 0.13
CA LEU A 163 -8.85 7.95 0.86
C LEU A 163 -8.25 9.32 0.57
N ASP A 164 -8.21 10.15 1.61
CA ASP A 164 -7.54 11.43 1.60
C ASP A 164 -6.12 11.22 2.15
N TYR A 165 -5.14 11.18 1.24
CA TYR A 165 -3.75 10.93 1.59
C TYR A 165 -2.86 12.01 0.98
N ASP A 166 -2.20 12.75 1.86
CA ASP A 166 -1.24 13.77 1.45
C ASP A 166 0.19 13.22 1.53
N VAL A 167 0.88 13.25 0.38
CA VAL A 167 2.27 12.80 0.28
C VAL A 167 3.16 13.92 0.80
N SER A 168 3.68 13.77 2.00
CA SER A 168 4.53 14.78 2.66
C SER A 168 5.92 14.87 2.03
N ASP A 169 6.64 15.95 2.33
CA ASP A 169 8.03 16.12 1.88
C ASP A 169 8.96 15.02 2.39
N TYR A 170 8.67 14.47 3.56
CA TYR A 170 9.37 13.31 4.11
C TYR A 170 9.22 12.07 3.22
N VAL A 171 8.01 11.83 2.69
CA VAL A 171 7.76 10.74 1.73
C VAL A 171 8.45 11.03 0.40
N TRP A 172 8.36 12.27 -0.11
CA TRP A 172 9.03 12.65 -1.36
C TRP A 172 10.55 12.53 -1.29
N ASP A 173 11.17 12.86 -0.15
CA ASP A 173 12.61 12.60 0.05
C ASP A 173 12.92 11.11 -0.04
N GLY A 174 12.11 10.26 0.60
CA GLY A 174 12.23 8.81 0.49
C GLY A 174 12.13 8.31 -0.96
N VAL A 175 11.17 8.83 -1.73
CA VAL A 175 10.98 8.52 -3.16
C VAL A 175 12.23 8.87 -3.96
N ARG A 176 12.83 10.05 -3.73
CA ARG A 176 14.07 10.48 -4.42
C ARG A 176 15.22 9.54 -4.12
N ARG A 177 15.45 9.26 -2.83
CA ARG A 177 16.54 8.36 -2.40
C ARG A 177 16.35 6.95 -2.97
N ALA A 178 15.12 6.46 -3.00
CA ALA A 178 14.79 5.17 -3.58
C ALA A 178 15.06 5.11 -5.09
N TYR A 179 14.65 6.13 -5.87
CA TYR A 179 15.00 6.21 -7.29
C TYR A 179 16.51 6.16 -7.52
N LEU A 180 17.28 6.92 -6.73
CA LEU A 180 18.75 6.93 -6.84
C LEU A 180 19.35 5.56 -6.52
N SER A 181 18.94 4.92 -5.43
CA SER A 181 19.47 3.60 -5.05
C SER A 181 19.14 2.51 -6.08
N MET A 182 17.91 2.52 -6.63
CA MET A 182 17.53 1.57 -7.68
C MET A 182 18.31 1.79 -8.96
N ALA A 183 18.44 3.04 -9.41
CA ALA A 183 19.20 3.37 -10.62
C ALA A 183 20.69 3.01 -10.47
N GLU A 184 21.29 3.29 -9.33
CA GLU A 184 22.69 2.93 -9.03
C GLU A 184 22.88 1.41 -9.11
N ALA A 185 22.01 0.64 -8.46
CA ALA A 185 22.07 -0.82 -8.48
C ALA A 185 21.90 -1.39 -9.89
N GLN A 186 20.98 -0.84 -10.70
CA GLN A 186 20.78 -1.29 -12.08
C GLN A 186 21.96 -0.97 -12.99
N PHE A 187 22.58 0.22 -12.86
CA PHE A 187 23.79 0.53 -13.61
C PHE A 187 25.00 -0.31 -13.14
N ALA A 188 25.13 -0.55 -11.84
CA ALA A 188 26.16 -1.44 -11.33
C ALA A 188 26.01 -2.88 -11.83
N ALA A 189 24.76 -3.31 -12.10
CA ALA A 189 24.44 -4.59 -12.73
C ALA A 189 24.62 -4.60 -14.27
N GLY A 190 25.09 -3.51 -14.87
CA GLY A 190 25.37 -3.44 -16.31
C GLY A 190 24.21 -2.96 -17.19
N ALA A 191 23.20 -2.30 -16.62
CA ALA A 191 22.10 -1.75 -17.40
C ALA A 191 22.60 -0.78 -18.49
N LYS A 192 22.08 -0.93 -19.72
CA LYS A 192 22.34 -0.02 -20.84
C LYS A 192 21.67 1.34 -20.65
N ARG A 193 20.52 1.33 -20.04
CA ARG A 193 19.74 2.53 -19.69
C ARG A 193 18.81 2.26 -18.50
N VAL A 194 18.50 3.32 -17.77
CA VAL A 194 17.58 3.29 -16.65
C VAL A 194 16.61 4.46 -16.77
N ARG A 195 15.33 4.22 -16.51
CA ARG A 195 14.25 5.21 -16.50
C ARG A 195 13.49 5.14 -15.16
N PRO A 196 13.39 6.23 -14.40
CA PRO A 196 12.47 6.29 -13.27
C PRO A 196 11.02 6.39 -13.76
N ALA A 197 10.08 5.79 -13.03
CA ALA A 197 8.64 5.93 -13.32
C ALA A 197 8.15 7.34 -12.91
N HIS A 198 8.41 8.29 -13.77
CA HIS A 198 8.12 9.71 -13.60
C HIS A 198 7.75 10.32 -14.94
N LEU A 199 6.79 11.26 -14.98
CA LEU A 199 6.35 11.90 -16.24
C LEU A 199 7.48 12.61 -16.97
N ASP A 200 8.43 13.20 -16.24
CA ASP A 200 9.62 13.86 -16.80
C ASP A 200 10.83 12.92 -16.85
N GLY A 201 10.66 11.64 -16.47
CA GLY A 201 11.71 10.65 -16.51
C GLY A 201 12.08 10.29 -17.95
N GLN A 202 13.38 10.20 -18.22
CA GLN A 202 13.92 9.84 -19.50
C GLN A 202 14.80 8.58 -19.39
N ASP A 203 15.21 8.04 -20.53
CA ASP A 203 16.21 6.98 -20.59
C ASP A 203 17.59 7.58 -20.34
N TYR A 204 18.16 7.32 -19.17
CA TYR A 204 19.53 7.68 -18.83
C TYR A 204 20.47 6.55 -19.21
N THR A 205 21.63 6.86 -19.76
CA THR A 205 22.59 5.87 -20.29
C THR A 205 23.85 5.73 -19.41
N SER A 206 23.93 6.47 -18.32
CA SER A 206 24.98 6.34 -17.32
C SER A 206 24.49 6.71 -15.92
N TRP A 207 25.14 6.16 -14.91
CA TRP A 207 24.86 6.50 -13.51
C TRP A 207 25.03 8.00 -13.24
N THR A 208 26.09 8.62 -13.76
CA THR A 208 26.36 10.06 -13.56
C THR A 208 25.19 10.90 -14.08
N GLN A 209 24.73 10.63 -15.29
CA GLN A 209 23.57 11.30 -15.91
C GLN A 209 22.28 11.06 -15.08
N ALA A 210 22.02 9.80 -14.73
CA ALA A 210 20.83 9.44 -13.95
C ALA A 210 20.81 10.12 -12.58
N ARG A 211 21.95 10.12 -11.87
CA ARG A 211 22.09 10.75 -10.55
C ARG A 211 21.78 12.24 -10.59
N GLU A 212 22.33 12.96 -11.55
CA GLU A 212 22.10 14.39 -11.71
C GLU A 212 20.62 14.67 -12.05
N ALA A 213 20.09 13.99 -13.08
CA ALA A 213 18.74 14.21 -13.56
C ALA A 213 17.67 13.83 -12.51
N ILE A 214 17.79 12.65 -11.88
CA ILE A 214 16.86 12.21 -10.81
C ILE A 214 16.93 13.17 -9.61
N GLY A 215 18.12 13.70 -9.30
CA GLY A 215 18.31 14.71 -8.27
C GLY A 215 17.48 15.99 -8.48
N GLN A 216 17.14 16.30 -9.73
CA GLN A 216 16.39 17.52 -10.12
C GLN A 216 14.91 17.25 -10.47
N LEU A 217 14.46 15.99 -10.53
CA LEU A 217 13.06 15.68 -10.87
C LEU A 217 12.08 16.33 -9.88
N PRO A 218 11.01 16.97 -10.37
CA PRO A 218 9.99 17.57 -9.51
C PRO A 218 9.11 16.50 -8.88
N LEU A 219 9.43 16.11 -7.63
CA LEU A 219 8.65 15.09 -6.90
C LEU A 219 7.39 15.72 -6.33
N LYS A 220 6.26 15.46 -6.99
CA LYS A 220 4.93 15.92 -6.60
C LYS A 220 3.84 15.07 -7.23
N LYS A 221 2.62 15.22 -6.71
CA LYS A 221 1.42 14.56 -7.24
C LYS A 221 1.31 14.78 -8.76
N PHE A 222 0.90 13.75 -9.48
CA PHE A 222 0.74 13.72 -10.94
C PHE A 222 2.04 13.88 -11.75
N ARG A 223 3.21 13.78 -11.11
CA ARG A 223 4.51 13.75 -11.81
C ARG A 223 5.26 12.46 -11.53
N ALA A 224 5.50 12.11 -10.27
CA ALA A 224 6.05 10.81 -9.92
C ALA A 224 4.93 9.77 -9.86
N LEU A 225 5.12 8.61 -10.48
CA LEU A 225 4.21 7.47 -10.36
C LEU A 225 4.44 6.82 -8.99
N LEU A 226 3.41 6.88 -8.16
CA LEU A 226 3.33 6.12 -6.92
C LEU A 226 2.13 5.18 -6.98
N PHE A 227 2.32 3.96 -6.51
CA PHE A 227 1.26 2.98 -6.40
C PHE A 227 1.34 2.24 -5.05
N THR A 228 0.39 1.38 -4.78
CA THR A 228 0.35 0.58 -3.55
C THR A 228 -0.35 -0.75 -3.81
N ALA A 229 0.10 -1.77 -3.07
CA ALA A 229 -0.58 -3.05 -2.91
C ALA A 229 -0.75 -3.42 -1.42
N HIS A 230 -0.33 -2.54 -0.51
CA HIS A 230 -0.13 -2.85 0.91
C HIS A 230 -0.82 -1.83 1.82
N LEU A 231 -2.12 -1.60 1.61
CA LEU A 231 -2.88 -0.66 2.44
C LEU A 231 -3.05 -1.19 3.86
N MET A 232 -2.76 -0.35 4.85
CA MET A 232 -2.85 -0.66 6.29
C MET A 232 -3.42 0.52 7.06
N GLY A 233 -3.91 0.27 8.28
CA GLY A 233 -4.45 1.32 9.14
C GLY A 233 -5.90 1.71 8.82
N GLY A 234 -6.39 2.76 9.47
CA GLY A 234 -7.79 3.20 9.39
C GLY A 234 -8.69 2.66 10.51
N CYS A 235 -8.31 1.54 11.15
CA CYS A 235 -8.94 1.02 12.39
C CYS A 235 -7.85 0.58 13.37
N GLY A 236 -6.82 1.41 13.56
CA GLY A 236 -5.60 1.07 14.28
C GLY A 236 -5.86 0.48 15.67
N MET A 237 -5.09 -0.58 16.01
CA MET A 237 -5.15 -1.21 17.34
C MET A 237 -4.33 -0.45 18.36
N SER A 238 -4.89 -0.34 19.56
CA SER A 238 -4.23 0.16 20.77
C SER A 238 -5.07 -0.24 21.98
N ASP A 239 -4.44 -0.62 23.07
CA ASP A 239 -5.19 -0.90 24.33
C ASP A 239 -5.65 0.40 25.04
N ASP A 240 -5.14 1.57 24.62
CA ASP A 240 -5.70 2.86 24.97
C ASP A 240 -6.84 3.25 23.99
N PRO A 241 -8.11 3.30 24.44
CA PRO A 241 -9.25 3.62 23.57
C PRO A 241 -9.20 5.03 22.97
N LYS A 242 -8.38 5.93 23.50
CA LYS A 242 -8.13 7.26 22.92
C LYS A 242 -7.23 7.21 21.70
N ARG A 243 -6.50 6.13 21.51
CA ARG A 243 -5.48 5.98 20.47
C ARG A 243 -5.85 4.96 19.38
N GLY A 244 -6.74 4.01 19.69
CA GLY A 244 -7.15 2.95 18.78
C GLY A 244 -8.65 2.87 18.55
N VAL A 245 -9.07 2.22 17.49
CA VAL A 245 -10.45 1.82 17.20
C VAL A 245 -10.74 0.47 17.87
N VAL A 246 -9.74 -0.39 17.87
CA VAL A 246 -9.78 -1.73 18.46
C VAL A 246 -8.63 -1.91 19.45
N ASN A 247 -8.79 -2.84 20.38
CA ASN A 247 -7.70 -3.26 21.27
C ASN A 247 -6.75 -4.25 20.61
N SER A 248 -5.71 -4.72 21.31
CA SER A 248 -4.73 -5.68 20.82
C SER A 248 -5.31 -7.03 20.38
N ALA A 249 -6.52 -7.39 20.87
CA ALA A 249 -7.27 -8.58 20.43
C ALA A 249 -8.20 -8.29 19.20
N GLY A 250 -8.09 -7.11 18.58
CA GLY A 250 -8.93 -6.72 17.45
C GLY A 250 -10.39 -6.42 17.82
N ARG A 251 -10.73 -6.31 19.11
CA ARG A 251 -12.09 -6.01 19.56
C ARG A 251 -12.33 -4.50 19.62
N HIS A 252 -13.49 -4.07 19.12
CA HIS A 252 -13.90 -2.66 19.17
C HIS A 252 -14.08 -2.18 20.62
N HIS A 253 -13.59 -0.97 20.93
CA HIS A 253 -13.61 -0.47 22.32
C HIS A 253 -15.01 -0.21 22.90
N GLN A 254 -15.98 0.17 22.06
CA GLN A 254 -17.34 0.53 22.48
C GLN A 254 -18.41 -0.52 22.14
N LEU A 255 -18.07 -1.56 21.36
CA LEU A 255 -19.00 -2.61 20.94
C LEU A 255 -18.41 -3.98 21.20
N GLU A 256 -18.92 -4.66 22.24
CA GLU A 256 -18.38 -5.94 22.71
C GLU A 256 -18.44 -7.06 21.69
N ASN A 257 -19.42 -6.99 20.78
CA ASN A 257 -19.63 -8.02 19.75
C ASN A 257 -19.20 -7.59 18.35
N LEU A 258 -18.27 -6.63 18.24
CA LEU A 258 -17.62 -6.23 17.01
C LEU A 258 -16.11 -6.42 17.08
N SER A 259 -15.54 -7.08 16.09
CA SER A 259 -14.09 -7.18 15.90
C SER A 259 -13.69 -6.77 14.50
N VAL A 260 -12.43 -6.36 14.34
CA VAL A 260 -11.80 -6.07 13.05
C VAL A 260 -10.59 -6.99 12.90
N PHE A 261 -10.60 -7.82 11.84
CA PHE A 261 -9.56 -8.83 11.60
C PHE A 261 -9.03 -8.72 10.16
N ASP A 262 -8.35 -7.61 9.88
CA ASP A 262 -7.71 -7.35 8.59
C ASP A 262 -6.55 -6.35 8.73
N GLY A 263 -5.99 -5.90 7.62
CA GLY A 263 -4.88 -4.94 7.61
C GLY A 263 -5.21 -3.55 8.16
N SER A 264 -6.49 -3.21 8.38
CA SER A 264 -6.86 -1.91 8.93
C SER A 264 -6.46 -1.72 10.40
N VAL A 265 -6.19 -2.81 11.11
CA VAL A 265 -5.79 -2.75 12.54
C VAL A 265 -4.35 -2.32 12.76
N PHE A 266 -3.49 -2.34 11.75
CA PHE A 266 -2.09 -1.93 11.93
C PHE A 266 -1.98 -0.43 12.21
N PRO A 267 -1.24 -0.03 13.26
CA PRO A 267 -1.12 1.39 13.64
C PRO A 267 -0.14 2.19 12.76
N THR A 268 0.63 1.50 11.92
CA THR A 268 1.58 2.03 10.92
C THR A 268 1.58 1.11 9.71
N SER A 269 2.20 1.51 8.58
CA SER A 269 2.69 0.48 7.65
C SER A 269 3.72 -0.37 8.38
N ILE A 270 3.81 -1.66 8.11
CA ILE A 270 4.81 -2.49 8.78
C ILE A 270 6.20 -2.41 8.12
N GLY A 271 6.33 -1.60 7.07
CA GLY A 271 7.56 -1.41 6.32
C GLY A 271 7.99 -2.60 5.47
N ALA A 272 7.14 -3.62 5.34
CA ALA A 272 7.35 -4.82 4.54
C ALA A 272 6.01 -5.32 3.96
N ASN A 273 6.05 -6.37 3.13
CA ASN A 273 4.87 -7.03 2.58
C ASN A 273 3.98 -7.56 3.72
N PRO A 274 2.73 -7.09 3.89
CA PRO A 274 1.97 -7.30 5.12
C PRO A 274 1.21 -8.63 5.20
N GLN A 275 1.11 -9.40 4.12
CA GLN A 275 0.21 -10.55 4.02
C GLN A 275 0.39 -11.56 5.15
N LEU A 276 1.61 -12.00 5.43
CA LEU A 276 1.88 -12.96 6.49
C LEU A 276 1.56 -12.40 7.88
N SER A 277 1.85 -11.11 8.11
CA SER A 277 1.52 -10.44 9.37
C SER A 277 0.01 -10.32 9.57
N VAL A 278 -0.75 -9.99 8.52
CA VAL A 278 -2.22 -9.98 8.54
C VAL A 278 -2.76 -11.38 8.85
N PHE A 279 -2.25 -12.42 8.19
CA PHE A 279 -2.68 -13.80 8.44
C PHE A 279 -2.37 -14.25 9.87
N ALA A 280 -1.16 -14.01 10.35
CA ALA A 280 -0.74 -14.44 11.68
C ALA A 280 -1.57 -13.76 12.78
N LEU A 281 -1.73 -12.44 12.72
CA LEU A 281 -2.52 -11.68 13.70
C LEU A 281 -4.00 -12.09 13.65
N THR A 282 -4.56 -12.24 12.45
CA THR A 282 -5.95 -12.70 12.27
C THR A 282 -6.15 -14.11 12.82
N ALA A 283 -5.27 -15.06 12.53
CA ALA A 283 -5.36 -16.43 13.03
C ALA A 283 -5.30 -16.49 14.56
N GLN A 284 -4.41 -15.70 15.18
CA GLN A 284 -4.34 -15.56 16.63
C GLN A 284 -5.65 -15.03 17.21
N ASN A 285 -6.17 -13.93 16.67
CA ASN A 285 -7.36 -13.25 17.18
C ASN A 285 -8.64 -14.07 16.96
N VAL A 286 -8.79 -14.72 15.80
CA VAL A 286 -9.91 -15.65 15.53
C VAL A 286 -9.88 -16.83 16.50
N SER A 287 -8.71 -17.42 16.74
CA SER A 287 -8.54 -18.53 17.69
C SER A 287 -8.91 -18.14 19.11
N ALA A 288 -8.58 -16.90 19.54
CA ALA A 288 -8.96 -16.40 20.83
C ALA A 288 -10.47 -16.12 20.92
N LEU A 289 -11.04 -15.50 19.86
CA LEU A 289 -12.47 -15.20 19.78
C LEU A 289 -13.31 -16.48 19.80
N SER A 290 -12.95 -17.50 19.01
CA SER A 290 -13.71 -18.76 18.93
C SER A 290 -13.82 -19.47 20.29
N ARG A 291 -12.79 -19.39 21.11
CA ARG A 291 -12.82 -19.93 22.48
C ARG A 291 -13.74 -19.13 23.44
N SER A 292 -13.98 -17.85 23.13
CA SER A 292 -14.82 -16.97 23.97
C SER A 292 -16.30 -16.98 23.58
N ILE A 293 -16.64 -17.35 22.35
CA ILE A 293 -18.03 -17.46 21.87
C ILE A 293 -18.50 -18.89 22.21
N LYS A 294 -19.25 -19.01 23.32
CA LYS A 294 -19.91 -20.27 23.66
C LYS A 294 -21.03 -20.57 22.65
N PRO A 295 -21.29 -21.83 22.32
CA PRO A 295 -22.40 -22.27 21.45
C PRO A 295 -23.75 -21.71 21.85
#